data_9d287d219de953764ab73fe9ddb53210
#
_entry.id   9d287d219de953764ab73fe9ddb53210
#
_cell.length_a   1.000
_cell.length_b   1.000
_cell.length_c   1.000
_cell.angle_alpha   90.00
_cell.angle_beta   90.00
_cell.angle_gamma   90.00
#
_symmetry.space_group_name_H-M   'P 1'
#
loop_
_entity.id
_entity.type
_entity.pdbx_description
1 polymer ?
#
loop_
_entity_poly.entity_id
_entity_poly.type
_entity_poly.pdbx_seq_one_letter_code
_entity_poly.pdbx_strand_id
1 'polypeptide(L)' 'MCQSKVILLNGNGAEVIMTDVVLMDVKDDGRIEIMDIMGNRKTLRGCRVESVDFISHKVFLKEVI' A
#
# COMPACT_ATOMS: atom_id res chain seq x y z
N MET A 1 -15.29 5.11 -9.28
CA MET A 1 -14.29 5.70 -8.40
C MET A 1 -13.17 4.72 -8.14
N CYS A 2 -11.94 5.14 -8.30
CA CYS A 2 -10.80 4.23 -8.26
C CYS A 2 -10.14 4.25 -6.89
N GLN A 3 -10.81 3.68 -5.91
CA GLN A 3 -10.24 3.49 -4.59
C GLN A 3 -9.56 2.14 -4.55
N SER A 4 -8.37 2.10 -4.00
CA SER A 4 -7.54 0.91 -4.04
C SER A 4 -7.36 0.30 -2.66
N LYS A 5 -7.08 -0.99 -2.67
CA LYS A 5 -6.73 -1.74 -1.47
C LYS A 5 -5.22 -1.92 -1.46
N VAL A 6 -4.59 -1.61 -0.34
CA VAL A 6 -3.14 -1.81 -0.19
C VAL A 6 -2.93 -3.08 0.62
N ILE A 7 -2.19 -4.01 0.03
CA ILE A 7 -1.96 -5.34 0.58
C ILE A 7 -0.47 -5.53 0.77
N LEU A 8 -0.07 -5.98 1.96
CA LEU A 8 1.33 -6.28 2.26
C LEU A 8 1.56 -7.78 2.15
N LEU A 9 2.53 -8.16 1.34
CA LEU A 9 2.96 -9.54 1.18
C LEU A 9 4.18 -9.78 2.07
N ASN A 10 4.15 -10.86 2.85
CA ASN A 10 5.27 -11.26 3.68
C ASN A 10 5.37 -12.77 3.72
N GLY A 11 6.29 -13.31 4.51
CA GLY A 11 6.51 -14.76 4.57
C GLY A 11 5.32 -15.55 5.09
N ASN A 12 4.36 -14.88 5.74
CA ASN A 12 3.18 -15.53 6.29
C ASN A 12 1.94 -15.36 5.41
N GLY A 13 2.08 -14.68 4.26
CA GLY A 13 0.98 -14.49 3.34
C GLY A 13 0.71 -13.04 3.02
N ALA A 14 -0.56 -12.67 2.94
CA ALA A 14 -1.00 -11.34 2.54
C ALA A 14 -1.85 -10.71 3.63
N GLU A 15 -1.61 -9.44 3.88
CA GLU A 15 -2.35 -8.68 4.89
C GLU A 15 -2.88 -7.40 4.26
N VAL A 16 -4.18 -7.13 4.41
CA VAL A 16 -4.77 -5.87 3.94
C VAL A 16 -4.40 -4.79 4.95
N ILE A 17 -3.63 -3.81 4.49
CA ILE A 17 -3.17 -2.72 5.34
C ILE A 17 -4.20 -1.60 5.41
N MET A 18 -4.80 -1.26 4.27
CA MET A 18 -5.78 -0.18 4.21
C MET A 18 -6.66 -0.37 2.99
N THR A 19 -7.94 -0.03 3.14
CA THR A 19 -8.90 -0.04 2.03
C THR A 19 -9.26 1.39 1.65
N ASP A 20 -9.88 1.57 0.49
CA ASP A 20 -10.34 2.86 -0.03
C ASP A 20 -9.20 3.88 -0.11
N VAL A 21 -8.02 3.42 -0.49
CA VAL A 21 -6.82 4.25 -0.58
C VAL A 21 -6.91 5.10 -1.83
N VAL A 22 -6.68 6.40 -1.68
CA VAL A 22 -6.73 7.37 -2.77
C VAL A 22 -5.37 7.99 -3.06
N LEU A 23 -4.40 7.83 -2.16
CA LEU A 23 -3.08 8.43 -2.32
C LEU A 23 -2.01 7.49 -1.77
N MET A 24 -0.93 7.36 -2.54
CA MET A 24 0.27 6.68 -2.06
C MET A 24 1.49 7.50 -2.49
N ASP A 25 2.31 7.89 -1.52
CA ASP A 25 3.57 8.58 -1.75
C ASP A 25 4.73 7.68 -1.35
N VAL A 26 5.65 7.49 -2.28
CA VAL A 26 6.89 6.76 -1.99
C VAL A 26 7.98 7.80 -1.80
N LYS A 27 8.53 7.87 -0.58
CA LYS A 27 9.52 8.87 -0.21
C LYS A 27 10.92 8.41 -0.57
N ASP A 28 11.84 9.37 -0.68
CA ASP A 28 13.23 9.10 -1.06
C ASP A 28 13.93 8.15 -0.09
N ASP A 29 13.54 8.19 1.18
CA ASP A 29 14.13 7.33 2.21
C ASP A 29 13.47 5.96 2.30
N GLY A 30 12.56 5.65 1.39
CA GLY A 30 11.89 4.34 1.35
C GLY A 30 10.60 4.25 2.11
N ARG A 31 10.21 5.29 2.85
CA ARG A 31 8.90 5.30 3.50
C ARG A 31 7.80 5.33 2.46
N ILE A 32 6.69 4.67 2.76
CA ILE A 32 5.50 4.70 1.90
C ILE A 32 4.36 5.25 2.76
N GLU A 33 3.81 6.39 2.33
CA GLU A 33 2.67 7.00 3.02
C GLU A 33 1.43 6.75 2.21
N ILE A 34 0.38 6.27 2.87
CA ILE A 34 -0.90 6.01 2.21
C ILE A 34 -1.99 6.79 2.93
N MET A 35 -3.02 7.14 2.18
CA MET A 35 -4.16 7.87 2.72
C MET A 35 -5.43 7.31 2.11
N ASP A 36 -6.45 7.10 2.94
CA ASP A 36 -7.75 6.65 2.46
C ASP A 36 -8.65 7.84 2.12
N ILE A 37 -9.85 7.53 1.61
CA ILE A 37 -10.79 8.55 1.15
C ILE A 37 -11.28 9.43 2.29
N MET A 38 -11.19 8.96 3.53
CA MET A 38 -11.61 9.73 4.71
C MET A 38 -10.49 10.60 5.26
N GLY A 39 -9.30 10.55 4.66
CA GLY A 39 -8.15 11.32 5.10
C GLY A 39 -7.30 10.64 6.16
N ASN A 40 -7.59 9.40 6.51
CA ASN A 40 -6.76 8.64 7.43
C ASN A 40 -5.44 8.29 6.77
N ARG A 41 -4.33 8.49 7.48
CA ARG A 41 -2.99 8.28 6.95
C ARG A 41 -2.25 7.18 7.70
N LYS A 42 -1.37 6.52 6.98
CA LYS A 42 -0.50 5.51 7.56
C LYS A 42 0.85 5.58 6.86
N THR A 43 1.93 5.46 7.62
CA THR A 43 3.29 5.42 7.09
C THR A 43 3.84 4.02 7.28
N LEU A 44 4.35 3.46 6.19
CA LEU A 44 4.90 2.09 6.19
C LEU A 44 6.40 2.18 5.96
N ARG A 45 7.15 1.33 6.69
CA ARG A 45 8.59 1.22 6.56
C ARG A 45 8.97 -0.23 6.31
N GLY A 46 10.13 -0.43 5.69
CA GLY A 46 10.64 -1.78 5.46
C GLY A 46 9.86 -2.56 4.41
N CYS A 47 9.22 -1.84 3.49
CA CYS A 47 8.51 -2.51 2.39
C CYS A 47 8.70 -1.70 1.11
N ARG A 48 8.36 -2.33 -0.01
CA ARG A 48 8.45 -1.69 -1.33
C ARG A 48 7.24 -2.08 -2.15
N VAL A 49 6.97 -1.31 -3.19
CA VAL A 49 5.90 -1.64 -4.13
C VAL A 49 6.33 -2.85 -4.95
N GLU A 50 5.54 -3.90 -4.90
CA GLU A 50 5.78 -5.11 -5.67
C GLU A 50 5.05 -5.04 -7.01
N SER A 51 3.75 -4.71 -6.97
CA SER A 51 2.95 -4.61 -8.18
C SER A 51 1.72 -3.76 -7.92
N VAL A 52 1.14 -3.26 -9.00
CA VAL A 52 -0.12 -2.53 -8.97
C VAL A 52 -1.04 -3.17 -9.99
N ASP A 53 -2.23 -3.57 -9.56
CA ASP A 53 -3.26 -4.13 -10.42
C ASP A 53 -4.35 -3.07 -10.58
N PHE A 54 -4.38 -2.42 -11.73
CA PHE A 54 -5.33 -1.34 -11.98
C PHE A 54 -6.73 -1.86 -12.28
N ILE A 55 -6.84 -3.12 -12.69
CA ILE A 55 -8.16 -3.70 -13.00
C ILE A 55 -8.90 -4.01 -11.70
N SER A 56 -8.23 -4.64 -10.75
CA SER A 56 -8.84 -5.01 -9.48
C SER A 56 -8.64 -3.95 -8.39
N HIS A 57 -7.95 -2.85 -8.69
CA HIS A 57 -7.67 -1.74 -7.76
C HIS A 57 -6.95 -2.24 -6.52
N LYS A 58 -5.84 -2.94 -6.74
CA LYS A 58 -5.02 -3.46 -5.65
C LYS A 58 -3.57 -3.04 -5.84
N VAL A 59 -2.95 -2.65 -4.73
CA VAL A 59 -1.52 -2.35 -4.70
C VAL A 59 -0.88 -3.37 -3.76
N PHE A 60 0.12 -4.08 -4.27
CA PHE A 60 0.83 -5.09 -3.49
C PHE A 60 2.18 -4.53 -3.08
N LEU A 61 2.41 -4.49 -1.77
CA LEU A 61 3.69 -4.15 -1.19
C LEU A 61 4.34 -5.42 -0.71
N LYS A 62 5.66 -5.43 -0.70
CA LYS A 62 6.42 -6.59 -0.23
C LYS A 62 7.36 -6.15 0.87
N GLU A 63 7.41 -6.93 1.93
CA GLU A 63 8.32 -6.70 3.04
C GLU A 63 9.76 -6.90 2.57
N VAL A 64 10.64 -5.97 2.94
CA VAL A 64 12.06 -5.98 2.57
C VAL A 64 12.86 -6.08 3.85
N ILE A 65 13.25 -7.26 4.22
CA ILE A 65 14.02 -7.50 5.44
C ILE A 65 15.29 -8.22 5.12
#